data_a68b1ed65f1402e2250b8b4d022975d6
#
_entry.id   a68b1ed65f1402e2250b8b4d022975d6
#
_cell.length_a   1.000
_cell.length_b   1.000
_cell.length_c   1.000
_cell.angle_alpha   90.00
_cell.angle_beta   90.00
_cell.angle_gamma   90.00
#
_symmetry.space_group_name_H-M   'P 1'
#
loop_
_entity.id
_entity.type
_entity.pdbx_description
1 polymer ?
#
loop_
_entity_poly.entity_id
_entity_poly.type
_entity_poly.pdbx_seq_one_letter_code
_entity_poly.pdbx_strand_id
1 'polypeptide(L)'
;MKRTFRLSPGAFWQVHKEAANLLANEVVGMAKAQGFDPQGQNYDLYGGVGLFSGALAAAFGLDLKITTVEASKTAAEDAKRNLVDIKGAKSVALPTERFLDELASHGKLKSNSTVIIDPPRSGAGRHVIDRLLELSPAHLIYVACDPIALSRDLKPLTEDGYKIQKISAFDLFPHTHHFETIVSLVK
;
A
#
# COMPACT_ATOMS: atom_id res chain seq x y z
N MET A 1 -7.89 13.78 6.77
CA MET A 1 -8.14 12.64 7.70
C MET A 1 -7.90 13.10 9.15
N LYS A 2 -8.81 12.82 10.10
CA LYS A 2 -8.59 13.13 11.53
C LYS A 2 -8.25 11.83 12.27
N ARG A 3 -7.05 11.31 12.08
CA ARG A 3 -6.51 10.16 12.80
C ARG A 3 -5.13 10.51 13.34
N THR A 4 -4.88 10.21 14.61
CA THR A 4 -3.57 10.39 15.24
C THR A 4 -2.78 9.10 15.12
N PHE A 5 -1.52 9.22 14.69
CA PHE A 5 -0.58 8.10 14.63
C PHE A 5 0.49 8.26 15.69
N ARG A 6 0.79 7.18 16.39
CA ARG A 6 1.94 7.07 17.29
C ARG A 6 3.13 6.58 16.48
N LEU A 7 4.28 7.14 16.76
CA LEU A 7 5.54 6.86 16.09
C LEU A 7 6.61 6.61 17.15
N SER A 8 7.24 5.47 17.10
CA SER A 8 8.44 5.20 17.91
C SER A 8 9.63 6.00 17.38
N PRO A 9 10.62 6.35 18.22
CA PRO A 9 11.82 7.01 17.76
C PRO A 9 12.50 6.22 16.64
N GLY A 10 12.81 6.91 15.53
CA GLY A 10 13.42 6.31 14.35
C GLY A 10 12.44 5.64 13.37
N ALA A 11 11.14 5.60 13.65
CA ALA A 11 10.15 5.16 12.69
C ALA A 11 10.03 6.16 11.54
N PHE A 12 9.80 5.64 10.33
CA PHE A 12 9.56 6.49 9.16
C PHE A 12 8.21 7.19 9.24
N TRP A 13 8.20 8.46 8.87
CA TRP A 13 6.99 9.23 8.60
C TRP A 13 7.22 10.14 7.41
N GLN A 14 6.14 10.52 6.72
CA GLN A 14 6.19 11.41 5.56
C GLN A 14 6.79 12.77 5.96
N VAL A 15 7.89 13.16 5.31
CA VAL A 15 8.69 14.34 5.67
C VAL A 15 7.93 15.65 5.42
N HIS A 16 7.23 15.74 4.28
CA HIS A 16 6.43 16.92 3.96
C HIS A 16 5.13 16.90 4.79
N LYS A 17 4.82 18.01 5.47
CA LYS A 17 3.68 18.11 6.42
C LYS A 17 2.33 17.70 5.84
N GLU A 18 2.10 17.92 4.56
CA GLU A 18 0.84 17.58 3.88
C GLU A 18 0.87 16.20 3.21
N ALA A 19 2.05 15.57 3.06
CA ALA A 19 2.20 14.34 2.29
C ALA A 19 1.29 13.22 2.82
N ALA A 20 1.29 12.98 4.12
CA ALA A 20 0.46 11.93 4.72
C ALA A 20 -1.04 12.10 4.38
N ASN A 21 -1.55 13.34 4.42
CA ASN A 21 -2.94 13.62 4.09
C ASN A 21 -3.20 13.51 2.58
N LEU A 22 -2.32 14.05 1.75
CA LEU A 22 -2.47 14.03 0.28
C LEU A 22 -2.44 12.60 -0.24
N LEU A 23 -1.41 11.82 0.12
CA LEU A 23 -1.25 10.44 -0.33
C LEU A 23 -2.38 9.55 0.19
N ALA A 24 -2.74 9.67 1.47
CA ALA A 24 -3.84 8.90 2.06
C ALA A 24 -5.19 9.19 1.39
N ASN A 25 -5.49 10.47 1.12
CA ASN A 25 -6.73 10.86 0.45
C ASN A 25 -6.77 10.34 -0.99
N GLU A 26 -5.64 10.37 -1.71
CA GLU A 26 -5.56 9.87 -3.07
C GLU A 26 -5.71 8.34 -3.12
N VAL A 27 -5.04 7.60 -2.24
CA VAL A 27 -5.20 6.14 -2.12
C VAL A 27 -6.67 5.78 -1.82
N VAL A 28 -7.32 6.49 -0.89
CA VAL A 28 -8.75 6.30 -0.60
C VAL A 28 -9.62 6.62 -1.82
N GLY A 29 -9.32 7.69 -2.55
CA GLY A 29 -10.02 8.07 -3.77
C GLY A 29 -9.93 6.99 -4.86
N MET A 30 -8.73 6.46 -5.08
CA MET A 30 -8.49 5.37 -6.03
C MET A 30 -9.19 4.09 -5.60
N ALA A 31 -9.11 3.72 -4.32
CA ALA A 31 -9.80 2.56 -3.77
C ALA A 31 -11.33 2.65 -3.99
N LYS A 32 -11.93 3.82 -3.73
CA LYS A 32 -13.36 4.07 -4.00
C LYS A 32 -13.71 3.89 -5.48
N ALA A 33 -12.89 4.46 -6.36
CA ALA A 33 -13.13 4.39 -7.81
C ALA A 33 -13.03 2.96 -8.37
N GLN A 34 -12.22 2.09 -7.73
CA GLN A 34 -12.07 0.68 -8.09
C GLN A 34 -13.11 -0.24 -7.44
N GLY A 35 -14.01 0.27 -6.60
CA GLY A 35 -15.00 -0.56 -5.92
C GLY A 35 -14.42 -1.37 -4.76
N PHE A 36 -13.52 -0.76 -3.98
CA PHE A 36 -12.90 -1.38 -2.81
C PHE A 36 -13.92 -2.09 -1.90
N ASP A 37 -13.68 -3.38 -1.62
CA ASP A 37 -14.48 -4.16 -0.69
C ASP A 37 -13.81 -4.19 0.70
N PRO A 38 -14.39 -3.53 1.74
CA PRO A 38 -13.83 -3.55 3.08
C PRO A 38 -13.83 -4.95 3.73
N GLN A 39 -14.58 -5.90 3.20
CA GLN A 39 -14.59 -7.31 3.65
C GLN A 39 -13.74 -8.22 2.76
N GLY A 40 -13.12 -7.68 1.72
CA GLY A 40 -12.24 -8.38 0.80
C GLY A 40 -10.91 -8.83 1.41
N GLN A 41 -10.06 -9.41 0.58
CA GLN A 41 -8.66 -9.71 0.94
C GLN A 41 -7.82 -8.46 0.67
N ASN A 42 -7.65 -7.61 1.69
CA ASN A 42 -6.95 -6.34 1.56
C ASN A 42 -5.59 -6.38 2.25
N TYR A 43 -4.57 -5.88 1.57
CA TYR A 43 -3.19 -5.86 2.03
C TYR A 43 -2.58 -4.47 1.86
N ASP A 44 -1.82 -4.03 2.86
CA ASP A 44 -1.04 -2.79 2.90
C ASP A 44 0.43 -3.19 3.11
N LEU A 45 1.16 -3.34 1.99
CA LEU A 45 2.54 -3.81 1.97
C LEU A 45 3.51 -2.63 2.08
N TYR A 46 4.59 -2.82 2.83
CA TYR A 46 5.46 -1.74 3.28
C TYR A 46 4.70 -0.71 4.12
N GLY A 47 3.74 -1.19 4.92
CA GLY A 47 2.71 -0.36 5.53
C GLY A 47 3.17 0.56 6.65
N GLY A 48 4.48 0.51 7.02
CA GLY A 48 5.05 1.37 8.05
C GLY A 48 4.24 1.30 9.35
N VAL A 49 3.77 2.45 9.79
CA VAL A 49 2.96 2.59 11.01
C VAL A 49 1.44 2.51 10.75
N GLY A 50 1.03 2.09 9.54
CA GLY A 50 -0.36 1.83 9.18
C GLY A 50 -1.11 3.03 8.60
N LEU A 51 -0.43 3.93 7.89
CA LEU A 51 -1.04 5.15 7.33
C LEU A 51 -2.21 4.83 6.39
N PHE A 52 -1.99 4.02 5.37
CA PHE A 52 -3.02 3.71 4.36
C PHE A 52 -4.11 2.82 4.93
N SER A 53 -3.76 1.84 5.74
CA SER A 53 -4.74 1.01 6.48
C SER A 53 -5.67 1.87 7.34
N GLY A 54 -5.12 2.82 8.08
CA GLY A 54 -5.90 3.76 8.90
C GLY A 54 -6.77 4.71 8.07
N ALA A 55 -6.28 5.15 6.90
CA ALA A 55 -7.03 5.99 5.98
C ALA A 55 -8.22 5.25 5.36
N LEU A 56 -8.01 4.01 4.93
CA LEU A 56 -9.08 3.16 4.42
C LEU A 56 -10.15 2.90 5.49
N ALA A 57 -9.76 2.60 6.73
CA ALA A 57 -10.71 2.40 7.81
C ALA A 57 -11.53 3.67 8.12
N ALA A 58 -10.90 4.85 8.05
CA ALA A 58 -11.63 6.11 8.23
C ALA A 58 -12.65 6.37 7.11
N ALA A 59 -12.43 5.85 5.91
CA ALA A 59 -13.29 6.04 4.75
C ALA A 59 -14.37 4.95 4.60
N PHE A 60 -14.05 3.70 4.97
CA PHE A 60 -14.90 2.53 4.70
C PHE A 60 -15.44 1.84 5.97
N GLY A 61 -15.05 2.31 7.14
CA GLY A 61 -15.55 1.81 8.43
C GLY A 61 -14.54 0.96 9.20
N LEU A 62 -14.77 0.87 10.51
CA LEU A 62 -13.87 0.19 11.46
C LEU A 62 -13.98 -1.35 11.44
N ASP A 63 -14.91 -1.91 10.67
CA ASP A 63 -15.02 -3.36 10.43
C ASP A 63 -14.15 -3.82 9.25
N LEU A 64 -13.29 -2.94 8.72
CA LEU A 64 -12.36 -3.20 7.62
C LEU A 64 -11.46 -4.41 7.93
N LYS A 65 -11.40 -5.35 7.00
CA LYS A 65 -10.41 -6.44 6.98
C LYS A 65 -9.21 -5.99 6.17
N ILE A 66 -8.07 -5.86 6.81
CA ILE A 66 -6.81 -5.48 6.17
C ILE A 66 -5.61 -6.07 6.91
N THR A 67 -4.62 -6.53 6.18
CA THR A 67 -3.33 -6.97 6.74
C THR A 67 -2.26 -5.96 6.33
N THR A 68 -1.69 -5.26 7.31
CA THR A 68 -0.55 -4.37 7.15
C THR A 68 0.74 -5.17 7.34
N VAL A 69 1.65 -5.12 6.39
CA VAL A 69 2.92 -5.87 6.39
C VAL A 69 4.08 -4.89 6.41
N GLU A 70 4.96 -5.04 7.39
CA GLU A 70 6.10 -4.14 7.61
C GLU A 70 7.31 -4.93 8.12
N ALA A 71 8.48 -4.71 7.50
CA ALA A 71 9.71 -5.41 7.86
C ALA A 71 10.28 -4.97 9.23
N SER A 72 10.13 -3.68 9.57
CA SER A 72 10.55 -3.14 10.86
C SER A 72 9.60 -3.60 11.97
N LYS A 73 10.11 -4.39 12.91
CA LYS A 73 9.34 -4.85 14.08
C LYS A 73 8.75 -3.68 14.85
N THR A 74 9.51 -2.60 15.03
CA THR A 74 9.07 -1.41 15.77
C THR A 74 7.92 -0.72 15.04
N ALA A 75 8.03 -0.51 13.73
CA ALA A 75 6.96 0.11 12.94
C ALA A 75 5.71 -0.78 12.86
N ALA A 76 5.87 -2.10 12.75
CA ALA A 76 4.75 -3.03 12.80
C ALA A 76 4.02 -3.02 14.16
N GLU A 77 4.75 -2.89 15.28
CA GLU A 77 4.15 -2.72 16.61
C GLU A 77 3.42 -1.37 16.72
N ASP A 78 3.96 -0.30 16.13
CA ASP A 78 3.28 0.99 16.06
C ASP A 78 2.02 0.88 15.19
N ALA A 79 2.07 0.20 14.03
CA ALA A 79 0.91 -0.09 13.21
C ALA A 79 -0.18 -0.83 14.01
N LYS A 80 0.20 -1.87 14.75
CA LYS A 80 -0.73 -2.61 15.61
C LYS A 80 -1.44 -1.72 16.63
N ARG A 81 -0.71 -0.78 17.26
CA ARG A 81 -1.28 0.18 18.21
C ARG A 81 -2.17 1.20 17.52
N ASN A 82 -1.75 1.70 16.35
CA ASN A 82 -2.46 2.71 15.57
C ASN A 82 -3.76 2.18 14.97
N LEU A 83 -3.85 0.87 14.72
CA LEU A 83 -4.99 0.21 14.09
C LEU A 83 -5.86 -0.58 15.07
N VAL A 84 -5.63 -0.43 16.39
CA VAL A 84 -6.30 -1.24 17.44
C VAL A 84 -7.82 -1.14 17.45
N ASP A 85 -8.37 -0.03 16.97
CA ASP A 85 -9.81 0.23 16.86
C ASP A 85 -10.45 -0.39 15.61
N ILE A 86 -9.65 -0.91 14.67
CA ILE A 86 -10.11 -1.55 13.43
C ILE A 86 -10.21 -3.05 13.68
N LYS A 87 -11.42 -3.58 13.78
CA LYS A 87 -11.69 -4.96 14.23
C LYS A 87 -11.04 -6.04 13.35
N GLY A 88 -10.97 -5.80 12.04
CA GLY A 88 -10.40 -6.75 11.09
C GLY A 88 -8.94 -6.46 10.71
N ALA A 89 -8.27 -5.48 11.35
CA ALA A 89 -6.89 -5.17 11.05
C ALA A 89 -5.92 -6.17 11.68
N LYS A 90 -4.90 -6.52 10.90
CA LYS A 90 -3.76 -7.32 11.34
C LYS A 90 -2.47 -6.58 10.99
N SER A 91 -1.49 -6.60 11.88
CA SER A 91 -0.14 -6.10 11.61
C SER A 91 0.84 -7.27 11.67
N VAL A 92 1.63 -7.43 10.63
CA VAL A 92 2.59 -8.53 10.44
C VAL A 92 3.99 -7.96 10.32
N ALA A 93 4.89 -8.37 11.20
CA ALA A 93 6.29 -7.97 11.21
C ALA A 93 7.13 -8.95 10.38
N LEU A 94 7.09 -8.82 9.05
CA LEU A 94 7.85 -9.64 8.10
C LEU A 94 8.31 -8.77 6.91
N PRO A 95 9.45 -9.12 6.28
CA PRO A 95 9.77 -8.61 4.95
C PRO A 95 8.65 -8.93 3.96
N THR A 96 8.31 -7.97 3.10
CA THR A 96 7.23 -8.11 2.12
C THR A 96 7.41 -9.33 1.22
N GLU A 97 8.64 -9.60 0.79
CA GLU A 97 8.98 -10.75 -0.05
C GLU A 97 8.58 -12.08 0.62
N ARG A 98 8.96 -12.25 1.88
CA ARG A 98 8.62 -13.47 2.65
C ARG A 98 7.12 -13.60 2.89
N PHE A 99 6.46 -12.50 3.21
CA PHE A 99 5.01 -12.51 3.39
C PHE A 99 4.29 -12.94 2.10
N LEU A 100 4.71 -12.41 0.95
CA LEU A 100 4.14 -12.76 -0.35
C LEU A 100 4.44 -14.21 -0.75
N ASP A 101 5.63 -14.75 -0.43
CA ASP A 101 5.96 -16.16 -0.64
C ASP A 101 5.01 -17.08 0.15
N GLU A 102 4.79 -16.77 1.43
CA GLU A 102 3.83 -17.49 2.27
C GLU A 102 2.40 -17.37 1.73
N LEU A 103 1.99 -16.17 1.31
CA LEU A 103 0.65 -15.92 0.77
C LEU A 103 0.41 -16.66 -0.55
N ALA A 104 1.40 -16.65 -1.47
CA ALA A 104 1.32 -17.32 -2.76
C ALA A 104 1.19 -18.85 -2.65
N SER A 105 1.72 -19.45 -1.58
CA SER A 105 1.54 -20.89 -1.33
C SER A 105 0.07 -21.29 -1.14
N HIS A 106 -0.82 -20.35 -0.85
CA HIS A 106 -2.26 -20.57 -0.70
C HIS A 106 -3.05 -20.31 -2.01
N GLY A 107 -2.37 -19.95 -3.10
CA GLY A 107 -2.95 -19.70 -4.42
C GLY A 107 -3.37 -18.25 -4.66
N LYS A 108 -4.10 -18.01 -5.73
CA LYS A 108 -4.53 -16.67 -6.15
C LYS A 108 -5.46 -16.02 -5.14
N LEU A 109 -5.39 -14.69 -5.08
CA LEU A 109 -6.33 -13.90 -4.29
C LEU A 109 -7.72 -13.89 -4.91
N LYS A 110 -8.72 -13.57 -4.08
CA LYS A 110 -10.10 -13.47 -4.53
C LYS A 110 -10.33 -12.25 -5.42
N SER A 111 -11.39 -12.28 -6.22
CA SER A 111 -11.78 -11.19 -7.13
C SER A 111 -12.17 -9.87 -6.44
N ASN A 112 -12.28 -9.86 -5.11
CA ASN A 112 -12.50 -8.66 -4.29
C ASN A 112 -11.26 -8.24 -3.51
N SER A 113 -10.06 -8.64 -3.96
CA SER A 113 -8.80 -8.32 -3.29
C SER A 113 -8.25 -6.96 -3.73
N THR A 114 -7.70 -6.24 -2.77
CA THR A 114 -6.95 -4.99 -3.03
C THR A 114 -5.60 -5.07 -2.35
N VAL A 115 -4.54 -4.76 -3.10
CA VAL A 115 -3.18 -4.65 -2.57
C VAL A 115 -2.69 -3.22 -2.76
N ILE A 116 -2.26 -2.60 -1.67
CA ILE A 116 -1.54 -1.32 -1.68
C ILE A 116 -0.08 -1.63 -1.43
N ILE A 117 0.81 -1.01 -2.21
CA ILE A 117 2.25 -1.12 -2.01
C ILE A 117 2.90 0.26 -1.99
N ASP A 118 3.76 0.50 -1.02
CA ASP A 118 4.55 1.74 -0.85
C ASP A 118 6.02 1.39 -0.62
N PRO A 119 6.71 0.84 -1.65
CA PRO A 119 8.06 0.33 -1.50
C PRO A 119 9.09 1.46 -1.38
N PRO A 120 10.34 1.13 -0.96
CA PRO A 120 11.43 2.09 -0.92
C PRO A 120 11.78 2.63 -2.32
N ARG A 121 12.67 3.64 -2.40
CA ARG A 121 13.14 4.27 -3.64
C ARG A 121 13.63 3.30 -4.72
N SER A 122 14.14 2.14 -4.33
CA SER A 122 14.54 1.09 -5.27
C SER A 122 13.37 0.44 -6.03
N GLY A 123 12.13 0.73 -5.66
CA GLY A 123 10.93 0.06 -6.12
C GLY A 123 10.65 -1.23 -5.35
N ALA A 124 9.57 -1.92 -5.73
CA ALA A 124 9.18 -3.20 -5.15
C ALA A 124 10.15 -4.33 -5.52
N GLY A 125 10.75 -4.22 -6.71
CA GLY A 125 11.70 -5.20 -7.23
C GLY A 125 11.05 -6.43 -7.85
N ARG A 126 11.84 -7.15 -8.64
CA ARG A 126 11.35 -8.25 -9.49
C ARG A 126 10.61 -9.33 -8.71
N HIS A 127 11.16 -9.76 -7.58
CA HIS A 127 10.56 -10.84 -6.79
C HIS A 127 9.15 -10.49 -6.30
N VAL A 128 8.96 -9.28 -5.75
CA VAL A 128 7.64 -8.81 -5.28
C VAL A 128 6.65 -8.70 -6.44
N ILE A 129 7.09 -8.16 -7.57
CA ILE A 129 6.23 -8.04 -8.76
C ILE A 129 5.82 -9.43 -9.29
N ASP A 130 6.75 -10.39 -9.36
CA ASP A 130 6.45 -11.76 -9.80
C ASP A 130 5.43 -12.43 -8.85
N ARG A 131 5.52 -12.21 -7.53
CA ARG A 131 4.52 -12.71 -6.57
C ARG A 131 3.16 -12.02 -6.69
N LEU A 132 3.14 -10.71 -6.98
CA LEU A 132 1.88 -10.01 -7.24
C LEU A 132 1.20 -10.52 -8.52
N LEU A 133 1.97 -10.85 -9.55
CA LEU A 133 1.44 -11.48 -10.77
C LEU A 133 0.84 -12.86 -10.49
N GLU A 134 1.53 -13.69 -9.71
CA GLU A 134 1.05 -15.01 -9.29
C GLU A 134 -0.23 -14.93 -8.44
N LEU A 135 -0.25 -14.04 -7.43
CA LEU A 135 -1.38 -13.79 -6.55
C LEU A 135 -2.56 -13.16 -7.28
N SER A 136 -2.28 -12.40 -8.33
CA SER A 136 -3.27 -11.79 -9.22
C SER A 136 -4.37 -11.00 -8.49
N PRO A 137 -4.02 -10.00 -7.64
CA PRO A 137 -5.02 -9.15 -6.99
C PRO A 137 -5.90 -8.45 -8.03
N ALA A 138 -7.20 -8.31 -7.72
CA ALA A 138 -8.12 -7.61 -8.61
C ALA A 138 -7.78 -6.12 -8.74
N HIS A 139 -7.35 -5.52 -7.63
CA HIS A 139 -6.98 -4.11 -7.56
C HIS A 139 -5.59 -3.95 -6.95
N LEU A 140 -4.76 -3.12 -7.58
CA LEU A 140 -3.45 -2.77 -7.10
C LEU A 140 -3.31 -1.23 -7.05
N ILE A 141 -2.87 -0.70 -5.93
CA ILE A 141 -2.53 0.72 -5.77
C ILE A 141 -1.06 0.80 -5.42
N TYR A 142 -0.26 1.37 -6.31
CA TYR A 142 1.18 1.52 -6.16
C TYR A 142 1.52 2.97 -5.81
N VAL A 143 2.06 3.20 -4.64
CA VAL A 143 2.65 4.49 -4.21
C VAL A 143 4.15 4.43 -4.45
N ALA A 144 4.74 5.45 -5.06
CA ALA A 144 6.15 5.46 -5.42
C ALA A 144 6.75 6.85 -5.28
N CYS A 145 7.91 6.94 -4.66
CA CYS A 145 8.70 8.17 -4.57
C CYS A 145 9.79 8.27 -5.66
N ASP A 146 9.90 7.26 -6.54
CA ASP A 146 10.82 7.25 -7.68
C ASP A 146 10.11 6.77 -8.95
N PRO A 147 9.91 7.66 -9.96
CA PRO A 147 9.18 7.32 -11.18
C PRO A 147 9.92 6.34 -12.09
N ILE A 148 11.25 6.25 -11.99
CA ILE A 148 12.05 5.32 -12.80
C ILE A 148 11.84 3.89 -12.28
N ALA A 149 11.94 3.71 -10.96
CA ALA A 149 11.66 2.42 -10.33
C ALA A 149 10.19 2.00 -10.57
N LEU A 150 9.25 2.93 -10.44
CA LEU A 150 7.83 2.71 -10.74
C LEU A 150 7.63 2.21 -12.17
N SER A 151 8.20 2.90 -13.17
CA SER A 151 8.06 2.52 -14.58
C SER A 151 8.56 1.09 -14.85
N ARG A 152 9.70 0.74 -14.26
CA ARG A 152 10.26 -0.63 -14.37
C ARG A 152 9.31 -1.68 -13.77
N ASP A 153 8.73 -1.40 -12.60
CA ASP A 153 7.87 -2.33 -11.89
C ASP A 153 6.46 -2.43 -12.50
N LEU A 154 5.96 -1.36 -13.14
CA LEU A 154 4.68 -1.36 -13.86
C LEU A 154 4.71 -2.17 -15.15
N LYS A 155 5.85 -2.24 -15.83
CA LYS A 155 5.97 -2.90 -17.12
C LYS A 155 5.45 -4.35 -17.10
N PRO A 156 5.96 -5.26 -16.25
CA PRO A 156 5.46 -6.64 -16.21
C PRO A 156 3.99 -6.74 -15.77
N LEU A 157 3.51 -5.84 -14.91
CA LEU A 157 2.09 -5.80 -14.52
C LEU A 157 1.19 -5.50 -15.73
N THR A 158 1.55 -4.49 -16.53
CA THR A 158 0.76 -4.12 -17.72
C THR A 158 0.86 -5.18 -18.82
N GLU A 159 2.01 -5.83 -18.98
CA GLU A 159 2.20 -6.96 -19.91
C GLU A 159 1.35 -8.18 -19.53
N ASP A 160 1.06 -8.40 -18.23
CA ASP A 160 0.18 -9.46 -17.71
C ASP A 160 -1.32 -9.07 -17.70
N GLY A 161 -1.67 -7.93 -18.28
CA GLY A 161 -3.04 -7.51 -18.50
C GLY A 161 -3.63 -6.55 -17.47
N TYR A 162 -2.86 -6.10 -16.47
CA TYR A 162 -3.30 -5.00 -15.61
C TYR A 162 -3.47 -3.73 -16.42
N LYS A 163 -4.60 -3.04 -16.22
CA LYS A 163 -4.91 -1.77 -16.86
C LYS A 163 -4.74 -0.63 -15.86
N ILE A 164 -3.93 0.35 -16.23
CA ILE A 164 -3.81 1.58 -15.44
C ILE A 164 -5.13 2.35 -15.55
N GLN A 165 -5.75 2.60 -14.41
CA GLN A 165 -6.99 3.38 -14.31
C GLN A 165 -6.72 4.84 -14.03
N LYS A 166 -5.73 5.13 -13.18
CA LYS A 166 -5.37 6.50 -12.82
C LYS A 166 -3.90 6.58 -12.44
N ILE A 167 -3.28 7.71 -12.79
CA ILE A 167 -1.96 8.13 -12.33
C ILE A 167 -2.13 9.53 -11.72
N SER A 168 -1.62 9.72 -10.51
CA SER A 168 -1.53 11.02 -9.84
C SER A 168 -0.10 11.26 -9.39
N ALA A 169 0.43 12.43 -9.70
CA ALA A 169 1.77 12.84 -9.32
C ALA A 169 1.73 14.10 -8.43
N PHE A 170 2.58 14.13 -7.42
CA PHE A 170 2.64 15.19 -6.43
C PHE A 170 4.07 15.70 -6.30
N ASP A 171 4.29 16.99 -6.60
CA ASP A 171 5.56 17.66 -6.34
C ASP A 171 5.59 18.14 -4.88
N LEU A 172 6.07 17.24 -3.99
CA LEU A 172 6.21 17.51 -2.56
C LEU A 172 7.62 17.97 -2.19
N PHE A 173 8.55 17.93 -3.14
CA PHE A 173 9.95 18.27 -2.94
C PHE A 173 10.43 19.20 -4.07
N PRO A 174 9.91 20.44 -4.15
CA PRO A 174 10.24 21.38 -5.22
C PRO A 174 11.75 21.60 -5.30
N HIS A 175 12.26 21.81 -6.51
CA HIS A 175 13.69 21.92 -6.83
C HIS A 175 14.51 20.63 -6.70
N THR A 176 13.84 19.47 -6.58
CA THR A 176 14.47 18.16 -6.64
C THR A 176 13.86 17.33 -7.80
N HIS A 177 14.45 16.20 -8.09
CA HIS A 177 13.88 15.22 -9.07
C HIS A 177 12.91 14.23 -8.42
N HIS A 178 12.53 14.43 -7.16
CA HIS A 178 11.65 13.53 -6.44
C HIS A 178 10.19 13.91 -6.62
N PHE A 179 9.41 12.95 -7.10
CA PHE A 179 7.95 13.05 -7.21
C PHE A 179 7.32 11.88 -6.48
N GLU A 180 6.30 12.16 -5.70
CA GLU A 180 5.41 11.11 -5.23
C GLU A 180 4.40 10.79 -6.32
N THR A 181 4.29 9.53 -6.71
CA THR A 181 3.39 9.09 -7.77
C THR A 181 2.52 7.95 -7.25
N ILE A 182 1.21 8.04 -7.47
CA ILE A 182 0.29 6.96 -7.13
C ILE A 182 -0.38 6.46 -8.40
N VAL A 183 -0.33 5.16 -8.60
CA VAL A 183 -0.94 4.48 -9.75
C VAL A 183 -1.94 3.46 -9.27
N SER A 184 -3.16 3.52 -9.81
CA SER A 184 -4.16 2.47 -9.60
C SER A 184 -4.29 1.59 -10.84
N LEU A 185 -4.28 0.27 -10.61
CA LEU A 185 -4.39 -0.75 -11.66
C LEU A 185 -5.51 -1.74 -11.32
N VAL A 186 -6.18 -2.24 -12.37
CA VAL A 186 -7.18 -3.31 -12.28
C VAL A 186 -6.84 -4.41 -13.27
N LYS A 187 -7.20 -5.64 -12.92
CA LYS A 187 -7.02 -6.79 -13.79
C LYS A 187 -8.30 -7.22 -14.46
#